data_91b9b76063fe69ed197764b3a45b4859
#
_entry.id   91b9b76063fe69ed197764b3a45b4859
#
_cell.length_a   1.000
_cell.length_b   1.000
_cell.length_c   1.000
_cell.angle_alpha   90.00
_cell.angle_beta   90.00
_cell.angle_gamma   90.00
#
_symmetry.space_group_name_H-M   'P 1'
#
loop_
_entity.id
_entity.type
_entity.pdbx_description
1 polymer ?
#
loop_
_entity_poly.entity_id
_entity_poly.type
_entity_poly.pdbx_seq_one_letter_code
_entity_poly.pdbx_strand_id
1 'polypeptide(L)'
;MLRTERLTAGYGGGIVLHEVTLDVAAGTVQAVVGRNGAGKTTLVHTLAGLVRPHAGRIEIGGVQVAGRQPHRIARCGVGLVPQGRRVFSRLTVAEHLALAATPWRAATPGGEGWTVARILELLPRLAARLRHRGDQLSGGEQQMLAIARALLGQPRVLLLDEPCEGLAPELAARMRDLVVGLAGTGLTVLLVEQQLPHAIEIADRIAVLEYGRVVYDRPVAEARAEPGRLAAMLSVASAGEPPASRPAPGLWPGSARLTRPTPTGMSDDADRRP
;
A
#
# COMPACT_ATOMS: atom_id res chain seq x y z
N MET A 1 -15.81 7.82 -5.11
CA MET A 1 -14.71 7.41 -6.03
C MET A 1 -14.24 5.98 -5.78
N LEU A 2 -13.94 5.60 -4.57
CA LEU A 2 -13.68 4.24 -4.10
C LEU A 2 -14.77 3.85 -3.10
N ARG A 3 -15.43 2.71 -3.32
CA ARG A 3 -16.47 2.21 -2.43
C ARG A 3 -16.26 0.74 -2.13
N THR A 4 -16.45 0.35 -0.88
CA THR A 4 -16.56 -1.05 -0.48
C THR A 4 -17.91 -1.28 0.19
N GLU A 5 -18.51 -2.43 -0.08
CA GLU A 5 -19.79 -2.84 0.52
C GLU A 5 -19.62 -4.23 1.13
N ARG A 6 -19.73 -4.33 2.44
CA ARG A 6 -19.66 -5.57 3.24
C ARG A 6 -18.48 -6.46 2.84
N LEU A 7 -17.30 -5.82 2.65
CA LEU A 7 -16.11 -6.49 2.17
C LEU A 7 -15.57 -7.45 3.22
N THR A 8 -15.48 -8.73 2.87
CA THR A 8 -14.93 -9.79 3.71
C THR A 8 -13.74 -10.42 3.00
N ALA A 9 -12.58 -10.44 3.65
CA ALA A 9 -11.32 -10.91 3.07
C ALA A 9 -10.35 -11.45 4.12
N GLY A 10 -9.39 -12.26 3.68
CA GLY A 10 -8.36 -12.83 4.54
C GLY A 10 -7.42 -13.76 3.81
N TYR A 11 -6.65 -14.55 4.54
CA TYR A 11 -5.60 -15.42 4.02
C TYR A 11 -5.82 -16.88 4.43
N GLY A 12 -5.61 -17.82 3.52
CA GLY A 12 -5.56 -19.25 3.82
C GLY A 12 -6.81 -19.83 4.51
N GLY A 13 -7.98 -19.26 4.25
CA GLY A 13 -9.24 -19.64 4.89
C GLY A 13 -9.55 -18.87 6.18
N GLY A 14 -8.59 -18.12 6.75
CA GLY A 14 -8.83 -17.21 7.88
C GLY A 14 -9.39 -15.88 7.41
N ILE A 15 -10.47 -15.40 8.03
CA ILE A 15 -11.05 -14.08 7.75
C ILE A 15 -10.36 -13.05 8.62
N VAL A 16 -9.93 -11.93 8.01
CA VAL A 16 -9.29 -10.78 8.67
C VAL A 16 -10.19 -9.56 8.59
N LEU A 17 -10.86 -9.34 7.45
CA LEU A 17 -11.81 -8.24 7.26
C LEU A 17 -13.23 -8.78 7.33
N HIS A 18 -14.06 -8.14 8.13
CA HIS A 18 -15.43 -8.55 8.39
C HIS A 18 -16.41 -7.46 7.96
N GLU A 19 -17.02 -7.61 6.79
CA GLU A 19 -18.08 -6.73 6.26
C GLU A 19 -17.70 -5.25 6.23
N VAL A 20 -16.44 -4.94 5.85
CA VAL A 20 -15.92 -3.58 5.79
C VAL A 20 -16.67 -2.78 4.71
N THR A 21 -17.31 -1.68 5.12
CA THR A 21 -17.98 -0.73 4.25
C THR A 21 -17.34 0.63 4.40
N LEU A 22 -16.85 1.20 3.30
CA LEU A 22 -16.25 2.53 3.21
C LEU A 22 -16.71 3.21 1.92
N ASP A 23 -16.90 4.52 1.98
CA ASP A 23 -17.19 5.35 0.82
C ASP A 23 -16.24 6.55 0.80
N VAL A 24 -15.30 6.53 -0.16
CA VAL A 24 -14.26 7.56 -0.31
C VAL A 24 -14.61 8.47 -1.47
N ALA A 25 -14.85 9.73 -1.17
CA ALA A 25 -15.18 10.74 -2.17
C ALA A 25 -13.99 11.01 -3.13
N ALA A 26 -14.28 11.51 -4.31
CA ALA A 26 -13.25 11.91 -5.27
C ALA A 26 -12.45 13.10 -4.73
N GLY A 27 -11.12 13.08 -4.90
CA GLY A 27 -10.24 14.19 -4.52
C GLY A 27 -10.12 14.42 -3.01
N THR A 28 -10.42 13.40 -2.18
CA THR A 28 -10.30 13.49 -0.72
C THR A 28 -9.28 12.51 -0.18
N VAL A 29 -8.80 12.79 1.03
CA VAL A 29 -7.96 11.88 1.83
C VAL A 29 -8.83 11.17 2.86
N GLN A 30 -9.06 9.88 2.68
CA GLN A 30 -9.65 9.00 3.68
C GLN A 30 -8.52 8.33 4.46
N ALA A 31 -8.40 8.62 5.74
CA ALA A 31 -7.52 7.85 6.62
C ALA A 31 -8.26 6.67 7.25
N VAL A 32 -7.60 5.52 7.28
CA VAL A 32 -8.02 4.34 8.04
C VAL A 32 -6.97 4.10 9.12
N VAL A 33 -7.35 4.35 10.36
CA VAL A 33 -6.47 4.15 11.53
C VAL A 33 -6.85 2.87 12.27
N GLY A 34 -5.88 2.25 12.92
CA GLY A 34 -6.10 1.04 13.70
C GLY A 34 -4.79 0.49 14.24
N ARG A 35 -4.89 -0.37 15.23
CA ARG A 35 -3.73 -1.05 15.84
C ARG A 35 -3.05 -2.02 14.86
N ASN A 36 -1.86 -2.48 15.24
CA ASN A 36 -1.22 -3.58 14.52
C ASN A 36 -2.10 -4.83 14.60
N GLY A 37 -2.28 -5.49 13.46
CA GLY A 37 -3.18 -6.66 13.37
C GLY A 37 -4.66 -6.32 13.17
N ALA A 38 -5.08 -5.04 13.14
CA ALA A 38 -6.47 -4.66 12.92
C ALA A 38 -7.01 -5.00 11.51
N GLY A 39 -6.12 -5.32 10.54
CA GLY A 39 -6.50 -5.66 9.18
C GLY A 39 -6.22 -4.56 8.15
N LYS A 40 -5.51 -3.47 8.51
CA LYS A 40 -5.22 -2.32 7.63
C LYS A 40 -4.53 -2.74 6.32
N THR A 41 -3.39 -3.40 6.40
CA THR A 41 -2.65 -3.91 5.23
C THR A 41 -3.49 -4.90 4.42
N THR A 42 -4.31 -5.72 5.08
CA THR A 42 -5.24 -6.64 4.39
C THR A 42 -6.27 -5.86 3.58
N LEU A 43 -6.80 -4.76 4.11
CA LEU A 43 -7.71 -3.86 3.37
C LEU A 43 -7.02 -3.31 2.12
N VAL A 44 -5.84 -2.70 2.27
CA VAL A 44 -5.06 -2.16 1.15
C VAL A 44 -4.76 -3.24 0.11
N HIS A 45 -4.30 -4.41 0.54
CA HIS A 45 -4.00 -5.53 -0.36
C HIS A 45 -5.25 -6.04 -1.09
N THR A 46 -6.40 -6.07 -0.41
CA THR A 46 -7.67 -6.50 -1.04
C THR A 46 -8.13 -5.48 -2.09
N LEU A 47 -8.02 -4.18 -1.80
CA LEU A 47 -8.34 -3.11 -2.73
C LEU A 47 -7.41 -3.10 -3.96
N ALA A 48 -6.15 -3.48 -3.78
CA ALA A 48 -5.18 -3.61 -4.87
C ALA A 48 -5.28 -4.96 -5.63
N GLY A 49 -6.14 -5.91 -5.17
CA GLY A 49 -6.33 -7.23 -5.77
C GLY A 49 -5.24 -8.24 -5.43
N LEU A 50 -4.36 -7.94 -4.48
CA LEU A 50 -3.33 -8.85 -3.97
C LEU A 50 -3.92 -9.93 -3.05
N VAL A 51 -5.04 -9.61 -2.39
CA VAL A 51 -5.87 -10.54 -1.62
C VAL A 51 -7.23 -10.62 -2.28
N ARG A 52 -7.68 -11.83 -2.58
CA ARG A 52 -9.01 -12.06 -3.16
C ARG A 52 -10.06 -11.97 -2.05
N PRO A 53 -11.10 -11.12 -2.20
CA PRO A 53 -12.19 -11.08 -1.23
C PRO A 53 -13.00 -12.38 -1.25
N HIS A 54 -13.49 -12.80 -0.08
CA HIS A 54 -14.42 -13.92 0.07
C HIS A 54 -15.84 -13.48 -0.27
N ALA A 55 -16.21 -12.23 0.11
CA ALA A 55 -17.54 -11.65 -0.13
C ALA A 55 -17.47 -10.12 -0.19
N GLY A 56 -18.58 -9.52 -0.63
CA GLY A 56 -18.71 -8.06 -0.72
C GLY A 56 -18.34 -7.51 -2.08
N ARG A 57 -18.37 -6.18 -2.20
CA ARG A 57 -18.10 -5.45 -3.44
C ARG A 57 -16.99 -4.43 -3.26
N ILE A 58 -16.24 -4.17 -4.32
CA ILE A 58 -15.25 -3.09 -4.43
C ILE A 58 -15.51 -2.38 -5.73
N GLU A 59 -15.82 -1.09 -5.65
CA GLU A 59 -16.07 -0.24 -6.82
C GLU A 59 -15.06 0.89 -6.88
N ILE A 60 -14.53 1.15 -8.07
CA ILE A 60 -13.55 2.22 -8.33
C ILE A 60 -14.02 2.99 -9.56
N GLY A 61 -14.39 4.25 -9.35
CA GLY A 61 -14.90 5.09 -10.43
C GLY A 61 -16.11 4.49 -11.15
N GLY A 62 -17.04 3.84 -10.44
CA GLY A 62 -18.21 3.18 -10.99
C GLY A 62 -17.96 1.78 -11.57
N VAL A 63 -16.72 1.28 -11.47
CA VAL A 63 -16.37 -0.04 -12.02
C VAL A 63 -16.17 -1.05 -10.90
N GLN A 64 -16.96 -2.15 -10.93
CA GLN A 64 -16.78 -3.28 -9.99
C GLN A 64 -15.46 -4.01 -10.27
N VAL A 65 -14.61 -4.11 -9.23
CA VAL A 65 -13.26 -4.68 -9.35
C VAL A 65 -12.99 -5.85 -8.40
N ALA A 66 -13.90 -6.19 -7.49
CA ALA A 66 -13.72 -7.29 -6.54
C ALA A 66 -13.34 -8.59 -7.25
N GLY A 67 -12.28 -9.24 -6.77
CA GLY A 67 -11.79 -10.51 -7.32
C GLY A 67 -11.04 -10.40 -8.67
N ARG A 68 -10.88 -9.19 -9.23
CA ARG A 68 -10.05 -8.99 -10.43
C ARG A 68 -8.56 -9.12 -10.08
N GLN A 69 -7.78 -9.49 -11.10
CA GLN A 69 -6.31 -9.56 -11.00
C GLN A 69 -5.70 -8.17 -10.74
N PRO A 70 -4.58 -8.05 -9.97
CA PRO A 70 -3.96 -6.78 -9.61
C PRO A 70 -3.71 -5.84 -10.79
N HIS A 71 -3.18 -6.38 -11.91
CA HIS A 71 -2.91 -5.57 -13.11
C HIS A 71 -4.19 -4.99 -13.75
N ARG A 72 -5.34 -5.66 -13.63
CA ARG A 72 -6.64 -5.15 -14.11
C ARG A 72 -7.16 -4.05 -13.20
N ILE A 73 -6.98 -4.18 -11.87
CA ILE A 73 -7.34 -3.16 -10.89
C ILE A 73 -6.47 -1.92 -11.07
N ALA A 74 -5.17 -2.10 -11.26
CA ALA A 74 -4.26 -1.00 -11.56
C ALA A 74 -4.70 -0.24 -12.83
N ARG A 75 -5.13 -0.94 -13.90
CA ARG A 75 -5.71 -0.31 -15.10
C ARG A 75 -7.01 0.46 -14.85
N CYS A 76 -7.76 0.15 -13.82
CA CYS A 76 -8.91 0.96 -13.39
C CYS A 76 -8.50 2.24 -12.67
N GLY A 77 -7.20 2.43 -12.41
CA GLY A 77 -6.64 3.64 -11.80
C GLY A 77 -6.33 3.52 -10.33
N VAL A 78 -5.93 2.35 -9.88
CA VAL A 78 -5.40 2.17 -8.52
C VAL A 78 -3.89 2.17 -8.55
N GLY A 79 -3.28 3.10 -7.80
CA GLY A 79 -1.86 3.08 -7.45
C GLY A 79 -1.70 2.55 -6.03
N LEU A 80 -0.64 1.77 -5.79
CA LEU A 80 -0.31 1.23 -4.48
C LEU A 80 1.11 1.63 -4.08
N VAL A 81 1.24 2.19 -2.90
CA VAL A 81 2.51 2.35 -2.17
C VAL A 81 2.45 1.43 -0.96
N PRO A 82 3.07 0.25 -1.02
CA PRO A 82 3.02 -0.73 0.06
C PRO A 82 3.96 -0.34 1.20
N GLN A 83 3.69 -0.86 2.39
CA GLN A 83 4.62 -0.82 3.52
C GLN A 83 5.99 -1.39 3.14
N GLY A 84 7.08 -0.80 3.66
CA GLY A 84 8.44 -1.27 3.41
C GLY A 84 9.04 -0.80 2.08
N ARG A 85 8.45 0.24 1.44
CA ARG A 85 9.00 1.00 0.29
C ARG A 85 9.19 0.19 -1.00
N ARG A 86 9.65 -1.04 -0.94
CA ARG A 86 9.84 -2.04 -2.03
C ARG A 86 10.49 -1.45 -3.30
N VAL A 87 11.61 -0.76 -3.14
CA VAL A 87 12.45 -0.30 -4.25
C VAL A 87 13.42 -1.40 -4.69
N PHE A 88 13.76 -1.45 -5.98
CA PHE A 88 14.75 -2.40 -6.47
C PHE A 88 16.16 -1.87 -6.13
N SER A 89 16.89 -2.58 -5.28
CA SER A 89 18.17 -2.12 -4.74
C SER A 89 19.20 -1.75 -5.80
N ARG A 90 19.25 -2.49 -6.91
CA ARG A 90 20.26 -2.33 -7.97
C ARG A 90 19.89 -1.35 -9.07
N LEU A 91 18.61 -0.97 -9.20
CA LEU A 91 18.19 0.02 -10.20
C LEU A 91 18.44 1.43 -9.68
N THR A 92 18.86 2.32 -10.57
CA THR A 92 18.94 3.75 -10.32
C THR A 92 17.55 4.38 -10.22
N VAL A 93 17.45 5.56 -9.62
CA VAL A 93 16.20 6.34 -9.60
C VAL A 93 15.67 6.56 -11.02
N ALA A 94 16.55 6.95 -11.96
CA ALA A 94 16.15 7.16 -13.36
C ALA A 94 15.55 5.89 -13.99
N GLU A 95 16.14 4.72 -13.76
CA GLU A 95 15.64 3.44 -14.27
C GLU A 95 14.29 3.06 -13.63
N HIS A 96 14.12 3.30 -12.32
CA HIS A 96 12.83 3.10 -11.66
C HIS A 96 11.72 3.96 -12.27
N LEU A 97 12.02 5.25 -12.51
CA LEU A 97 11.06 6.16 -13.10
C LEU A 97 10.75 5.80 -14.55
N ALA A 98 11.76 5.45 -15.35
CA ALA A 98 11.58 4.99 -16.73
C ALA A 98 10.72 3.73 -16.82
N LEU A 99 10.96 2.75 -15.94
CA LEU A 99 10.17 1.52 -15.86
C LEU A 99 8.70 1.81 -15.50
N ALA A 100 8.47 2.74 -14.57
CA ALA A 100 7.13 3.10 -14.12
C ALA A 100 6.37 3.97 -15.14
N ALA A 101 7.07 4.76 -15.93
CA ALA A 101 6.51 5.65 -16.95
C ALA A 101 6.09 4.92 -18.24
N THR A 102 6.29 3.60 -18.32
CA THR A 102 5.88 2.81 -19.50
C THR A 102 4.37 3.00 -19.75
N PRO A 103 3.96 3.44 -20.94
CA PRO A 103 2.57 3.85 -21.20
C PRO A 103 1.65 2.64 -21.36
N TRP A 104 1.21 2.07 -20.26
CA TRP A 104 0.18 1.04 -20.21
C TRP A 104 -1.23 1.60 -19.94
N ARG A 105 -1.30 2.92 -19.69
CA ARG A 105 -2.53 3.67 -19.47
C ARG A 105 -2.43 5.08 -20.06
N ALA A 106 -3.47 5.51 -20.74
CA ALA A 106 -3.59 6.90 -21.17
C ALA A 106 -3.75 7.83 -19.94
N ALA A 107 -3.17 9.02 -20.01
CA ALA A 107 -3.44 10.07 -19.05
C ALA A 107 -4.96 10.30 -18.92
N THR A 108 -5.42 10.73 -17.73
CA THR A 108 -6.83 11.03 -17.52
C THR A 108 -7.26 12.12 -18.52
N PRO A 109 -8.33 11.92 -19.29
CA PRO A 109 -8.81 12.93 -20.22
C PRO A 109 -9.04 14.27 -19.48
N GLY A 110 -8.44 15.35 -20.00
CA GLY A 110 -8.59 16.71 -19.44
C GLY A 110 -7.65 17.06 -18.30
N GLY A 111 -6.76 16.16 -17.84
CA GLY A 111 -5.75 16.42 -16.83
C GLY A 111 -4.33 16.35 -17.38
N GLU A 112 -3.43 17.19 -16.90
CA GLU A 112 -2.01 16.99 -17.09
C GLU A 112 -1.60 15.70 -16.36
N GLY A 113 -1.24 14.66 -17.12
CA GLY A 113 -0.81 13.38 -16.58
C GLY A 113 0.46 13.50 -15.73
N TRP A 114 0.73 12.48 -14.93
CA TRP A 114 1.99 12.36 -14.19
C TRP A 114 3.12 11.99 -15.14
N THR A 115 3.97 12.96 -15.47
CA THR A 115 5.19 12.77 -16.26
C THR A 115 6.41 12.69 -15.34
N VAL A 116 7.52 12.15 -15.84
CA VAL A 116 8.78 12.11 -15.08
C VAL A 116 9.22 13.54 -14.73
N ALA A 117 9.07 14.50 -15.64
CA ALA A 117 9.39 15.91 -15.39
C ALA A 117 8.58 16.46 -14.20
N ARG A 118 7.25 16.31 -14.24
CA ARG A 118 6.37 16.76 -13.15
C ARG A 118 6.66 16.08 -11.82
N ILE A 119 7.02 14.79 -11.83
CA ILE A 119 7.45 14.06 -10.62
C ILE A 119 8.75 14.66 -10.05
N LEU A 120 9.72 15.00 -10.88
CA LEU A 120 10.99 15.57 -10.44
C LEU A 120 10.84 17.01 -9.93
N GLU A 121 9.92 17.78 -10.48
CA GLU A 121 9.53 19.10 -9.95
C GLU A 121 8.86 18.97 -8.57
N LEU A 122 7.96 18.00 -8.41
CA LEU A 122 7.27 17.72 -7.15
C LEU A 122 8.24 17.18 -6.07
N LEU A 123 9.25 16.41 -6.47
CA LEU A 123 10.17 15.69 -5.58
C LEU A 123 11.64 16.08 -5.89
N PRO A 124 12.08 17.33 -5.62
CA PRO A 124 13.42 17.82 -6.02
C PRO A 124 14.57 17.05 -5.36
N ARG A 125 14.36 16.49 -4.16
CA ARG A 125 15.35 15.59 -3.54
C ARG A 125 15.59 14.33 -4.37
N LEU A 126 14.56 13.81 -5.01
CA LEU A 126 14.67 12.65 -5.90
C LEU A 126 15.38 13.04 -7.21
N ALA A 127 15.12 14.25 -7.72
CA ALA A 127 15.81 14.80 -8.89
C ALA A 127 17.33 14.86 -8.69
N ALA A 128 17.80 15.22 -7.50
CA ALA A 128 19.23 15.25 -7.14
C ALA A 128 19.86 13.85 -7.06
N ARG A 129 19.05 12.78 -7.05
CA ARG A 129 19.49 11.40 -6.87
C ARG A 129 19.30 10.49 -8.09
N LEU A 130 19.03 11.04 -9.27
CA LEU A 130 18.69 10.28 -10.49
C LEU A 130 19.66 9.14 -10.81
N ARG A 131 20.96 9.34 -10.55
CA ARG A 131 22.01 8.34 -10.81
C ARG A 131 22.28 7.39 -9.65
N HIS A 132 21.69 7.62 -8.47
CA HIS A 132 21.87 6.75 -7.30
C HIS A 132 20.96 5.52 -7.42
N ARG A 133 21.48 4.38 -6.97
CA ARG A 133 20.71 3.13 -6.89
C ARG A 133 19.80 3.12 -5.68
N GLY A 134 18.79 2.25 -5.70
CA GLY A 134 17.80 2.13 -4.62
C GLY A 134 18.42 1.83 -3.25
N ASP A 135 19.52 1.08 -3.20
CA ASP A 135 20.29 0.77 -1.97
C ASP A 135 21.10 1.95 -1.43
N GLN A 136 21.33 2.99 -2.24
CA GLN A 136 22.07 4.21 -1.88
C GLN A 136 21.16 5.33 -1.38
N LEU A 137 19.84 5.14 -1.42
CA LEU A 137 18.87 6.12 -0.99
C LEU A 137 18.58 6.01 0.51
N SER A 138 18.38 7.15 1.16
CA SER A 138 17.81 7.19 2.50
C SER A 138 16.39 6.64 2.51
N GLY A 139 15.90 6.24 3.69
CA GLY A 139 14.54 5.72 3.81
C GLY A 139 13.45 6.66 3.29
N GLY A 140 13.61 7.97 3.49
CA GLY A 140 12.68 8.97 2.95
C GLY A 140 12.77 9.11 1.43
N GLU A 141 13.97 9.05 0.85
CA GLU A 141 14.16 9.08 -0.61
C GLU A 141 13.57 7.81 -1.26
N GLN A 142 13.71 6.64 -0.61
CA GLN A 142 13.07 5.40 -1.07
C GLN A 142 11.54 5.51 -1.04
N GLN A 143 10.98 6.12 0.00
CA GLN A 143 9.54 6.33 0.11
C GLN A 143 9.02 7.30 -0.96
N MET A 144 9.74 8.40 -1.21
CA MET A 144 9.44 9.33 -2.31
C MET A 144 9.48 8.61 -3.67
N LEU A 145 10.47 7.74 -3.89
CA LEU A 145 10.58 6.94 -5.12
C LEU A 145 9.42 5.96 -5.27
N ALA A 146 8.96 5.33 -4.18
CA ALA A 146 7.80 4.45 -4.22
C ALA A 146 6.51 5.20 -4.62
N ILE A 147 6.30 6.41 -4.08
CA ILE A 147 5.19 7.29 -4.46
C ILE A 147 5.32 7.74 -5.92
N ALA A 148 6.51 8.20 -6.34
CA ALA A 148 6.78 8.59 -7.71
C ALA A 148 6.38 7.51 -8.72
N ARG A 149 6.78 6.26 -8.45
CA ARG A 149 6.41 5.10 -9.27
C ARG A 149 4.90 4.86 -9.32
N ALA A 150 4.21 4.99 -8.19
CA ALA A 150 2.76 4.82 -8.15
C ALA A 150 2.03 5.92 -8.95
N LEU A 151 2.48 7.17 -8.86
CA LEU A 151 1.92 8.31 -9.60
C LEU A 151 2.12 8.18 -11.12
N LEU A 152 3.29 7.72 -11.57
CA LEU A 152 3.56 7.47 -13.00
C LEU A 152 2.60 6.44 -13.61
N GLY A 153 2.00 5.58 -12.79
CA GLY A 153 0.89 4.70 -13.18
C GLY A 153 -0.43 5.43 -13.47
N GLN A 154 -0.49 6.76 -13.43
CA GLN A 154 -1.70 7.57 -13.66
C GLN A 154 -2.88 7.16 -12.76
N PRO A 155 -2.73 7.08 -11.42
CA PRO A 155 -3.81 6.63 -10.56
C PRO A 155 -4.93 7.66 -10.45
N ARG A 156 -6.16 7.19 -10.23
CA ARG A 156 -7.31 7.96 -9.74
C ARG A 156 -7.48 7.81 -8.24
N VAL A 157 -7.04 6.65 -7.73
CA VAL A 157 -7.02 6.31 -6.31
C VAL A 157 -5.61 5.87 -5.96
N LEU A 158 -5.01 6.51 -4.97
CA LEU A 158 -3.70 6.14 -4.42
C LEU A 158 -3.91 5.48 -3.05
N LEU A 159 -3.46 4.25 -2.92
CA LEU A 159 -3.46 3.49 -1.68
C LEU A 159 -2.07 3.63 -1.04
N LEU A 160 -2.01 4.16 0.18
CA LEU A 160 -0.80 4.36 0.96
C LEU A 160 -0.84 3.50 2.22
N ASP A 161 0.08 2.58 2.36
CA ASP A 161 0.18 1.68 3.51
C ASP A 161 1.33 2.11 4.42
N GLU A 162 0.99 2.83 5.51
CA GLU A 162 1.89 3.37 6.54
C GLU A 162 3.07 4.17 5.95
N PRO A 163 2.82 5.20 5.11
CA PRO A 163 3.87 5.88 4.34
C PRO A 163 4.86 6.68 5.20
N CYS A 164 4.49 7.01 6.44
CA CYS A 164 5.33 7.77 7.37
C CYS A 164 6.14 6.86 8.32
N GLU A 165 5.93 5.53 8.29
CA GLU A 165 6.60 4.61 9.20
C GLU A 165 8.13 4.66 9.07
N GLY A 166 8.83 4.79 10.21
CA GLY A 166 10.29 4.81 10.26
C GLY A 166 10.95 6.00 9.56
N LEU A 167 10.20 7.07 9.32
CA LEU A 167 10.75 8.34 8.84
C LEU A 167 11.09 9.26 10.02
N ALA A 168 12.16 10.05 9.85
CA ALA A 168 12.44 11.16 10.76
C ALA A 168 11.28 12.17 10.74
N PRO A 169 10.99 12.86 11.87
CA PRO A 169 9.82 13.75 12.00
C PRO A 169 9.67 14.78 10.87
N GLU A 170 10.78 15.39 10.42
CA GLU A 170 10.77 16.35 9.33
C GLU A 170 10.37 15.73 7.98
N LEU A 171 10.81 14.49 7.72
CA LEU A 171 10.45 13.76 6.50
C LEU A 171 9.00 13.30 6.55
N ALA A 172 8.52 12.88 7.72
CA ALA A 172 7.11 12.55 7.92
C ALA A 172 6.21 13.76 7.69
N ALA A 173 6.59 14.96 8.18
CA ALA A 173 5.87 16.20 7.92
C ALA A 173 5.79 16.49 6.41
N ARG A 174 6.92 16.45 5.70
CA ARG A 174 6.94 16.64 4.24
C ARG A 174 6.11 15.60 3.48
N MET A 175 6.08 14.37 3.98
CA MET A 175 5.26 13.31 3.40
C MET A 175 3.77 13.64 3.54
N ARG A 176 3.36 14.18 4.70
CA ARG A 176 1.98 14.63 4.92
C ARG A 176 1.62 15.78 3.98
N ASP A 177 2.48 16.81 3.86
CA ASP A 177 2.28 17.92 2.93
C ASP A 177 2.13 17.42 1.49
N LEU A 178 2.95 16.46 1.09
CA LEU A 178 2.86 15.82 -0.22
C LEU A 178 1.49 15.15 -0.43
N VAL A 179 1.00 14.37 0.55
CA VAL A 179 -0.31 13.69 0.45
C VAL A 179 -1.45 14.70 0.30
N VAL A 180 -1.43 15.78 1.09
CA VAL A 180 -2.42 16.87 0.99
C VAL A 180 -2.35 17.54 -0.39
N GLY A 181 -1.15 17.86 -0.86
CA GLY A 181 -0.94 18.43 -2.18
C GLY A 181 -1.44 17.53 -3.32
N LEU A 182 -1.23 16.23 -3.22
CA LEU A 182 -1.72 15.24 -4.19
C LEU A 182 -3.25 15.19 -4.22
N ALA A 183 -3.93 15.20 -3.06
CA ALA A 183 -5.39 15.27 -3.01
C ALA A 183 -5.91 16.57 -3.64
N GLY A 184 -5.22 17.70 -3.42
CA GLY A 184 -5.53 18.99 -4.06
C GLY A 184 -5.46 18.97 -5.59
N THR A 185 -4.80 18.01 -6.22
CA THR A 185 -4.83 17.80 -7.68
C THR A 185 -6.05 16.99 -8.17
N GLY A 186 -6.97 16.62 -7.27
CA GLY A 186 -8.13 15.76 -7.56
C GLY A 186 -7.84 14.26 -7.41
N LEU A 187 -6.63 13.87 -6.98
CA LEU A 187 -6.30 12.48 -6.68
C LEU A 187 -7.00 12.04 -5.39
N THR A 188 -7.70 10.92 -5.45
CA THR A 188 -8.30 10.32 -4.24
C THR A 188 -7.25 9.51 -3.51
N VAL A 189 -7.11 9.70 -2.20
CA VAL A 189 -6.13 9.00 -1.38
C VAL A 189 -6.82 8.18 -0.30
N LEU A 190 -6.50 6.90 -0.20
CA LEU A 190 -6.78 6.08 0.97
C LEU A 190 -5.46 5.82 1.68
N LEU A 191 -5.35 6.40 2.87
CA LEU A 191 -4.17 6.33 3.70
C LEU A 191 -4.44 5.39 4.89
N VAL A 192 -3.59 4.40 5.10
CA VAL A 192 -3.60 3.59 6.32
C VAL A 192 -2.49 4.06 7.23
N GLU A 193 -2.82 4.32 8.49
CA GLU A 193 -1.88 4.80 9.50
C GLU A 193 -2.13 4.14 10.86
N GLN A 194 -1.07 4.04 11.64
CA GLN A 194 -1.15 3.59 13.02
C GLN A 194 -1.34 4.78 13.98
N GLN A 195 -0.72 5.91 13.66
CA GLN A 195 -0.70 7.09 14.53
C GLN A 195 -1.86 8.03 14.19
N LEU A 196 -2.84 8.11 15.10
CA LEU A 196 -4.01 8.97 14.95
C LEU A 196 -3.65 10.45 14.73
N PRO A 197 -2.67 11.07 15.44
CA PRO A 197 -2.29 12.45 15.19
C PRO A 197 -1.90 12.73 13.75
N HIS A 198 -1.11 11.84 13.13
CA HIS A 198 -0.70 11.98 11.74
C HIS A 198 -1.88 11.93 10.76
N ALA A 199 -2.84 11.03 11.04
CA ALA A 199 -4.03 10.90 10.22
C ALA A 199 -4.93 12.15 10.33
N ILE A 200 -5.14 12.67 11.55
CA ILE A 200 -5.96 13.86 11.80
C ILE A 200 -5.42 15.12 11.10
N GLU A 201 -4.12 15.24 10.95
CA GLU A 201 -3.49 16.41 10.30
C GLU A 201 -3.87 16.55 8.83
N ILE A 202 -4.03 15.45 8.11
CA ILE A 202 -4.10 15.43 6.64
C ILE A 202 -5.39 14.86 6.06
N ALA A 203 -6.20 14.16 6.86
CA ALA A 203 -7.40 13.50 6.36
C ALA A 203 -8.60 14.45 6.31
N ASP A 204 -9.47 14.23 5.32
CA ASP A 204 -10.82 14.80 5.27
C ASP A 204 -11.81 13.97 6.09
N ARG A 205 -11.60 12.65 6.10
CA ARG A 205 -12.40 11.68 6.88
C ARG A 205 -11.49 10.67 7.55
N ILE A 206 -11.92 10.19 8.71
CA ILE A 206 -11.22 9.15 9.49
C ILE A 206 -12.15 7.98 9.72
N ALA A 207 -11.67 6.79 9.37
CA ALA A 207 -12.25 5.53 9.78
C ALA A 207 -11.34 4.83 10.79
N VAL A 208 -11.93 4.20 11.81
CA VAL A 208 -11.20 3.34 12.75
C VAL A 208 -11.50 1.88 12.40
N LEU A 209 -10.44 1.14 12.14
CA LEU A 209 -10.52 -0.30 11.89
C LEU A 209 -10.08 -1.05 13.16
N GLU A 210 -10.97 -1.88 13.68
CA GLU A 210 -10.73 -2.70 14.87
C GLU A 210 -11.19 -4.14 14.60
N TYR A 211 -10.32 -5.12 14.82
CA TYR A 211 -10.60 -6.54 14.55
C TYR A 211 -11.26 -6.79 13.19
N GLY A 212 -10.75 -6.11 12.15
CA GLY A 212 -11.25 -6.25 10.79
C GLY A 212 -12.61 -5.60 10.51
N ARG A 213 -13.15 -4.79 11.42
CA ARG A 213 -14.41 -4.06 11.27
C ARG A 213 -14.19 -2.55 11.33
N VAL A 214 -14.94 -1.80 10.54
CA VAL A 214 -15.00 -0.34 10.68
C VAL A 214 -15.95 -0.01 11.83
N VAL A 215 -15.38 0.49 12.92
CA VAL A 215 -16.15 0.85 14.15
C VAL A 215 -16.47 2.33 14.22
N TYR A 216 -15.79 3.14 13.40
CA TYR A 216 -15.99 4.59 13.30
C TYR A 216 -15.67 5.03 11.86
N ASP A 217 -16.47 5.91 11.27
CA ASP A 217 -16.18 6.59 10.00
C ASP A 217 -16.90 7.93 9.97
N ARG A 218 -16.15 9.03 10.12
CA ARG A 218 -16.68 10.39 10.21
C ARG A 218 -15.75 11.41 9.54
N PRO A 219 -16.27 12.60 9.19
CA PRO A 219 -15.43 13.74 8.83
C PRO A 219 -14.40 14.05 9.92
N VAL A 220 -13.21 14.49 9.53
CA VAL A 220 -12.11 14.80 10.47
C VAL A 220 -12.50 15.91 11.47
N ALA A 221 -13.40 16.82 11.10
CA ALA A 221 -13.89 17.87 11.99
C ALA A 221 -14.60 17.30 13.24
N GLU A 222 -15.41 16.24 13.04
CA GLU A 222 -16.05 15.53 14.17
C GLU A 222 -15.01 14.76 15.00
N ALA A 223 -14.04 14.13 14.32
CA ALA A 223 -12.95 13.43 14.98
C ALA A 223 -12.09 14.33 15.87
N ARG A 224 -11.84 15.58 15.42
CA ARG A 224 -11.13 16.61 16.22
C ARG A 224 -11.94 17.11 17.42
N ALA A 225 -13.25 17.07 17.35
CA ALA A 225 -14.13 17.46 18.45
C ALA A 225 -14.20 16.40 19.57
N GLU A 226 -13.92 15.13 19.26
CA GLU A 226 -13.99 13.99 20.18
C GLU A 226 -12.66 13.23 20.34
N PRO A 227 -11.52 13.89 20.63
CA PRO A 227 -10.20 13.24 20.62
C PRO A 227 -10.09 12.10 21.65
N GLY A 228 -10.75 12.23 22.81
CA GLY A 228 -10.76 11.19 23.84
C GLY A 228 -11.47 9.89 23.40
N ARG A 229 -12.53 10.00 22.60
CA ARG A 229 -13.26 8.85 22.10
C ARG A 229 -12.41 8.03 21.11
N LEU A 230 -11.74 8.71 20.20
CA LEU A 230 -10.85 8.05 19.24
C LEU A 230 -9.62 7.44 19.93
N ALA A 231 -9.02 8.16 20.87
CA ALA A 231 -7.91 7.64 21.67
C ALA A 231 -8.34 6.40 22.46
N ALA A 232 -9.54 6.41 23.05
CA ALA A 232 -10.10 5.26 23.77
C ALA A 232 -10.28 4.05 22.83
N MET A 233 -10.83 4.21 21.62
CA MET A 233 -10.99 3.14 20.63
C MET A 233 -9.65 2.53 20.22
N LEU A 234 -8.58 3.33 20.16
CA LEU A 234 -7.26 2.87 19.80
C LEU A 234 -6.44 2.33 20.99
N SER A 235 -6.84 2.66 22.24
CA SER A 235 -6.18 2.23 23.49
C SER A 235 -6.82 1.02 24.15
N VAL A 236 -8.13 0.82 24.02
CA VAL A 236 -8.85 -0.28 24.69
C VAL A 236 -8.69 -1.58 23.92
N ALA A 237 -7.76 -2.41 24.36
CA ALA A 237 -7.81 -3.84 24.15
C ALA A 237 -7.12 -4.55 25.31
N SER A 238 -7.86 -4.71 26.40
CA SER A 238 -7.51 -5.65 27.48
C SER A 238 -8.71 -6.40 28.05
N ALA A 239 -9.83 -6.47 27.32
CA ALA A 239 -10.96 -7.32 27.73
C ALA A 239 -11.62 -7.93 26.48
N GLY A 240 -11.12 -9.08 26.05
CA GLY A 240 -11.74 -9.89 25.01
C GLY A 240 -10.78 -10.32 23.91
N GLU A 241 -9.75 -11.11 24.22
CA GLU A 241 -9.07 -11.89 23.20
C GLU A 241 -10.05 -12.91 22.62
N PRO A 242 -10.34 -12.88 21.30
CA PRO A 242 -10.83 -14.06 20.63
C PRO A 242 -9.68 -15.10 20.64
N PRO A 243 -9.99 -16.42 20.75
CA PRO A 243 -8.98 -17.45 20.84
C PRO A 243 -8.01 -17.36 19.64
N ALA A 244 -6.73 -17.26 19.99
CA ALA A 244 -5.63 -17.20 19.05
C ALA A 244 -5.58 -18.48 18.20
N SER A 245 -6.10 -18.45 16.99
CA SER A 245 -5.63 -19.33 15.93
C SER A 245 -4.34 -18.74 15.35
N ARG A 246 -3.20 -19.14 15.93
CA ARG A 246 -1.90 -18.91 15.28
C ARG A 246 -1.94 -19.57 13.90
N PRO A 247 -1.78 -18.84 12.80
CA PRO A 247 -1.43 -19.49 11.55
C PRO A 247 -0.01 -20.05 11.70
N ALA A 248 0.13 -21.35 11.39
CA ALA A 248 1.44 -21.96 11.24
C ALA A 248 2.29 -21.14 10.24
N PRO A 249 3.64 -21.07 10.43
CA PRO A 249 4.51 -20.40 9.47
C PRO A 249 4.50 -21.22 8.17
N GLY A 250 3.68 -20.85 7.22
CA GLY A 250 3.42 -21.54 5.97
C GLY A 250 3.75 -20.67 4.78
N LEU A 251 4.95 -20.92 4.22
CA LEU A 251 5.29 -21.05 2.81
C LEU A 251 4.53 -20.11 1.83
N TRP A 252 5.25 -19.09 1.39
CA TRP A 252 4.97 -18.45 0.11
C TRP A 252 4.87 -19.52 -1.00
N PRO A 253 3.85 -19.52 -1.88
CA PRO A 253 3.85 -20.33 -3.07
C PRO A 253 4.93 -19.80 -4.02
N GLY A 254 6.08 -20.42 -4.02
CA GLY A 254 7.25 -20.02 -4.81
C GLY A 254 8.59 -20.46 -4.25
N SER A 255 8.67 -20.96 -3.01
CA SER A 255 9.89 -21.57 -2.47
C SER A 255 9.96 -23.07 -2.80
N ALA A 256 9.91 -23.44 -4.08
CA ALA A 256 10.44 -24.72 -4.53
C ALA A 256 11.93 -24.72 -4.20
N ARG A 257 12.35 -25.56 -3.26
CA ARG A 257 13.76 -25.82 -2.96
C ARG A 257 14.42 -26.26 -4.26
N LEU A 258 15.33 -25.45 -4.76
CA LEU A 258 16.35 -25.90 -5.69
C LEU A 258 17.25 -26.87 -4.90
N THR A 259 16.95 -28.16 -4.99
CA THR A 259 17.86 -29.22 -4.56
C THR A 259 19.08 -29.16 -5.49
N ARG A 260 20.24 -28.86 -4.90
CA ARG A 260 21.53 -29.00 -5.57
C ARG A 260 21.67 -30.45 -6.05
N PRO A 261 22.06 -30.70 -7.30
CA PRO A 261 22.46 -32.05 -7.70
C PRO A 261 23.75 -32.40 -6.95
N THR A 262 23.73 -33.56 -6.29
CA THR A 262 24.90 -34.21 -5.74
C THR A 262 25.87 -34.55 -6.87
N PRO A 263 27.16 -34.29 -6.76
CA PRO A 263 28.13 -34.76 -7.73
C PRO A 263 28.24 -36.30 -7.64
N THR A 264 27.86 -36.96 -8.70
CA THR A 264 28.04 -38.39 -8.90
C THR A 264 29.55 -38.68 -8.91
N GLY A 265 29.97 -39.63 -8.08
CA GLY A 265 31.36 -39.99 -7.91
C GLY A 265 32.00 -40.45 -9.20
N MET A 266 33.22 -40.00 -9.37
CA MET A 266 34.22 -40.64 -10.24
C MET A 266 34.56 -42.01 -9.67
N SER A 267 34.18 -43.05 -10.36
CA SER A 267 34.78 -44.38 -10.17
C SER A 267 36.12 -44.42 -10.87
N ASP A 268 37.19 -44.59 -10.11
CA ASP A 268 38.46 -45.13 -10.56
C ASP A 268 38.26 -46.47 -11.22
N ASP A 269 38.66 -46.60 -12.46
CA ASP A 269 39.05 -47.89 -13.01
C ASP A 269 40.36 -47.70 -13.81
N ALA A 270 41.45 -47.90 -13.11
CA ALA A 270 42.76 -48.08 -13.67
C ALA A 270 43.01 -49.60 -13.79
N ASP A 271 43.54 -49.94 -14.88
CA ASP A 271 44.31 -51.18 -15.10
C ASP A 271 43.63 -52.20 -16.03
N ARG A 272 44.14 -52.23 -17.30
CA ARG A 272 44.66 -53.41 -17.99
C ARG A 272 44.99 -53.10 -19.45
N ARG A 273 46.30 -53.16 -19.67
CA ARG A 273 46.87 -53.42 -21.02
C ARG A 273 46.70 -54.90 -21.39
N PRO A 274 47.01 -55.34 -22.61
CA PRO A 274 48.19 -54.99 -23.41
C PRO A 274 47.91 -54.14 -24.67
#